data_63fbbfbf29de475f80ec01a80438ba06
#
_entry.id   63fbbfbf29de475f80ec01a80438ba06
#
_cell.length_a   1.000
_cell.length_b   1.000
_cell.length_c   1.000
_cell.angle_alpha   90.00
_cell.angle_beta   90.00
_cell.angle_gamma   90.00
#
_symmetry.space_group_name_H-M   'P 1'
#
loop_
_entity.id
_entity.type
_entity.pdbx_description
1 polymer ?
#
loop_
_entity_poly.entity_id
_entity_poly.type
_entity_poly.pdbx_seq_one_letter_code
_entity_poly.pdbx_strand_id
1 'polypeptide(L)'
;SSASFGGSPFVWNQLPAGLQSSWEIDLFGGLTRQEEASQSQLESRHAAWHDARVSVAAEVANAYVDYRYCEMQVNTRQRDTASKMESARLSEIASQAGLKAASDIELLNASVAEAKHLLVQQQSQCKKAIQGLVAMTGLTEEKVNLLLTQNPMQIAQLPTPPAFNIDAIPANVLLQRPDIASAERDVAEASAKIGVEQAKRFPKLSLSGNITPTLQNINGAAFFLAQTWSFGPTLSLPLFDGGKRAADVESARVQYEAAENKFQYKVRTAVKEVEEALIRLNSV
;
A
#
# COMPACT_ATOMS: atom_id res chain seq x y z
N SER A 1 -70.80 -27.62 -2.32
CA SER A 1 -70.83 -27.07 -0.94
C SER A 1 -69.40 -26.85 -0.45
N SER A 2 -68.95 -25.63 -0.56
CA SER A 2 -67.67 -25.17 -0.01
C SER A 2 -67.85 -24.83 1.46
N ALA A 3 -67.32 -25.65 2.37
CA ALA A 3 -67.27 -25.30 3.79
C ALA A 3 -66.19 -24.20 3.99
N SER A 4 -66.68 -23.00 4.26
CA SER A 4 -65.86 -21.86 4.69
C SER A 4 -65.51 -22.05 6.16
N PHE A 5 -64.27 -22.44 6.46
CA PHE A 5 -63.75 -22.38 7.82
C PHE A 5 -63.45 -20.91 8.17
N GLY A 6 -64.42 -20.22 8.73
CA GLY A 6 -64.26 -18.89 9.29
C GLY A 6 -63.51 -18.90 10.62
N GLY A 7 -62.20 -19.12 10.57
CA GLY A 7 -61.31 -18.89 11.69
C GLY A 7 -60.87 -17.42 11.68
N SER A 8 -61.10 -16.69 12.78
CA SER A 8 -60.51 -15.34 12.95
C SER A 8 -59.01 -15.42 12.80
N PRO A 9 -58.37 -14.46 12.14
CA PRO A 9 -56.92 -14.51 11.96
C PRO A 9 -56.23 -14.54 13.34
N PHE A 10 -55.42 -15.57 13.52
CA PHE A 10 -54.62 -15.73 14.74
C PHE A 10 -53.40 -14.79 14.63
N VAL A 11 -53.39 -13.75 15.45
CA VAL A 11 -52.29 -12.78 15.47
C VAL A 11 -51.39 -13.07 16.66
N TRP A 12 -50.15 -13.34 16.37
CA TRP A 12 -49.12 -13.62 17.35
C TRP A 12 -47.97 -12.64 17.23
N ASN A 13 -47.80 -11.77 18.23
CA ASN A 13 -46.74 -10.84 18.35
C ASN A 13 -45.68 -11.35 19.33
N GLN A 14 -44.42 -11.35 18.91
CA GLN A 14 -43.28 -11.80 19.71
C GLN A 14 -42.17 -10.75 19.67
N LEU A 15 -41.60 -10.43 20.81
CA LEU A 15 -40.39 -9.64 20.98
C LEU A 15 -39.36 -10.47 21.75
N PRO A 16 -38.48 -11.23 21.02
CA PRO A 16 -37.40 -11.99 21.65
C PRO A 16 -36.23 -11.10 21.95
N ALA A 17 -35.64 -11.22 23.13
CA ALA A 17 -34.36 -10.61 23.49
C ALA A 17 -33.55 -11.64 24.28
N GLY A 18 -32.43 -12.11 23.77
CA GLY A 18 -31.68 -13.19 24.38
C GLY A 18 -30.20 -13.19 24.13
N LEU A 19 -29.50 -14.01 24.87
CA LEU A 19 -28.06 -14.26 24.70
C LEU A 19 -27.89 -15.67 24.12
N GLN A 20 -26.97 -15.77 23.14
CA GLN A 20 -26.56 -17.03 22.55
C GLN A 20 -25.03 -17.12 22.63
N SER A 21 -24.53 -18.29 23.02
CA SER A 21 -23.12 -18.63 23.05
C SER A 21 -22.89 -19.93 22.30
N SER A 22 -21.82 -20.01 21.56
CA SER A 22 -21.37 -21.23 20.89
C SER A 22 -19.87 -21.36 21.02
N TRP A 23 -19.39 -22.52 21.38
CA TRP A 23 -17.98 -22.85 21.48
C TRP A 23 -17.69 -24.11 20.68
N GLU A 24 -16.80 -24.02 19.71
CA GLU A 24 -16.33 -25.17 18.93
C GLU A 24 -15.09 -25.77 19.62
N ILE A 25 -15.11 -27.07 19.83
CA ILE A 25 -13.99 -27.82 20.41
C ILE A 25 -13.08 -28.22 19.25
N ASP A 26 -11.85 -27.72 19.25
CA ASP A 26 -10.88 -27.95 18.18
C ASP A 26 -10.21 -29.33 18.28
N LEU A 27 -10.96 -30.39 17.96
CA LEU A 27 -10.46 -31.75 18.01
C LEU A 27 -9.46 -32.10 16.89
N PHE A 28 -9.55 -31.43 15.76
CA PHE A 28 -8.76 -31.73 14.56
C PHE A 28 -7.86 -30.60 14.15
N GLY A 29 -7.67 -29.60 15.00
CA GLY A 29 -6.74 -28.51 14.80
C GLY A 29 -7.20 -27.45 13.79
N GLY A 30 -8.50 -27.44 13.41
CA GLY A 30 -9.01 -26.49 12.41
C GLY A 30 -8.94 -25.05 12.87
N LEU A 31 -9.29 -24.76 14.13
CA LEU A 31 -9.21 -23.41 14.71
C LEU A 31 -7.76 -23.01 14.97
N THR A 32 -6.93 -23.92 15.47
CA THR A 32 -5.49 -23.69 15.67
C THR A 32 -4.80 -23.34 14.34
N ARG A 33 -5.08 -24.07 13.27
CA ARG A 33 -4.56 -23.76 11.93
C ARG A 33 -5.11 -22.45 11.37
N GLN A 34 -6.37 -22.12 11.68
CA GLN A 34 -6.94 -20.81 11.31
C GLN A 34 -6.24 -19.65 12.04
N GLU A 35 -5.91 -19.84 13.32
CA GLU A 35 -5.14 -18.87 14.11
C GLU A 35 -3.74 -18.69 13.52
N GLU A 36 -3.01 -19.77 13.21
CA GLU A 36 -1.70 -19.72 12.54
C GLU A 36 -1.77 -18.98 11.19
N ALA A 37 -2.81 -19.24 10.38
CA ALA A 37 -3.01 -18.54 9.11
C ALA A 37 -3.23 -17.04 9.34
N SER A 38 -4.06 -16.68 10.30
CA SER A 38 -4.36 -15.27 10.61
C SER A 38 -3.14 -14.55 11.19
N GLN A 39 -2.36 -15.21 12.04
CA GLN A 39 -1.11 -14.68 12.60
C GLN A 39 -0.07 -14.46 11.48
N SER A 40 0.12 -15.44 10.60
CA SER A 40 1.04 -15.32 9.47
C SER A 40 0.62 -14.19 8.53
N GLN A 41 -0.68 -14.02 8.30
CA GLN A 41 -1.22 -12.90 7.52
C GLN A 41 -0.93 -11.55 8.17
N LEU A 42 -1.10 -11.44 9.50
CA LEU A 42 -0.76 -10.22 10.25
C LEU A 42 0.73 -9.89 10.11
N GLU A 43 1.60 -10.88 10.26
CA GLU A 43 3.06 -10.72 10.11
C GLU A 43 3.45 -10.34 8.69
N SER A 44 2.80 -10.92 7.66
CA SER A 44 2.97 -10.52 6.26
C SER A 44 2.62 -9.04 6.05
N ARG A 45 1.46 -8.60 6.58
CA ARG A 45 1.02 -7.19 6.47
C ARG A 45 1.95 -6.23 7.21
N HIS A 46 2.47 -6.65 8.35
CA HIS A 46 3.45 -5.85 9.10
C HIS A 46 4.77 -5.71 8.32
N ALA A 47 5.26 -6.78 7.71
CA ALA A 47 6.43 -6.73 6.84
C ALA A 47 6.18 -5.85 5.60
N ALA A 48 5.02 -5.96 4.95
CA ALA A 48 4.64 -5.12 3.82
C ALA A 48 4.55 -3.62 4.20
N TRP A 49 4.14 -3.30 5.43
CA TRP A 49 4.17 -1.93 5.94
C TRP A 49 5.61 -1.39 6.06
N HIS A 50 6.55 -2.23 6.51
CA HIS A 50 7.97 -1.85 6.53
C HIS A 50 8.52 -1.62 5.12
N ASP A 51 8.15 -2.46 4.15
CA ASP A 51 8.52 -2.31 2.74
C ASP A 51 8.02 -0.99 2.16
N ALA A 52 6.75 -0.66 2.40
CA ALA A 52 6.17 0.61 2.00
C ALA A 52 6.91 1.81 2.60
N ARG A 53 7.32 1.73 3.88
CA ARG A 53 8.12 2.79 4.52
C ARG A 53 9.47 3.00 3.86
N VAL A 54 10.16 1.92 3.53
CA VAL A 54 11.47 1.99 2.82
C VAL A 54 11.27 2.61 1.43
N SER A 55 10.26 2.17 0.70
CA SER A 55 9.93 2.69 -0.62
C SER A 55 9.62 4.19 -0.59
N VAL A 56 8.75 4.63 0.33
CA VAL A 56 8.42 6.06 0.49
C VAL A 56 9.66 6.87 0.88
N ALA A 57 10.51 6.36 1.76
CA ALA A 57 11.74 7.05 2.14
C ALA A 57 12.68 7.24 0.93
N ALA A 58 12.81 6.20 0.08
CA ALA A 58 13.60 6.27 -1.14
C ALA A 58 13.00 7.25 -2.16
N GLU A 59 11.68 7.25 -2.33
CA GLU A 59 10.98 8.18 -3.22
C GLU A 59 11.13 9.64 -2.76
N VAL A 60 11.03 9.91 -1.45
CA VAL A 60 11.26 11.25 -0.89
C VAL A 60 12.71 11.69 -1.10
N ALA A 61 13.68 10.77 -0.91
CA ALA A 61 15.09 11.08 -1.17
C ALA A 61 15.35 11.43 -2.65
N ASN A 62 14.79 10.65 -3.57
CA ASN A 62 14.88 10.93 -5.01
C ASN A 62 14.21 12.26 -5.36
N ALA A 63 13.00 12.51 -4.88
CA ALA A 63 12.31 13.79 -5.12
C ALA A 63 13.07 14.99 -4.55
N TYR A 64 13.77 14.81 -3.42
CA TYR A 64 14.64 15.84 -2.88
C TYR A 64 15.85 16.12 -3.80
N VAL A 65 16.50 15.07 -4.33
CA VAL A 65 17.61 15.23 -5.28
C VAL A 65 17.13 15.91 -6.56
N ASP A 66 15.97 15.50 -7.10
CA ASP A 66 15.36 16.12 -8.28
C ASP A 66 15.03 17.60 -8.06
N TYR A 67 14.55 17.95 -6.87
CA TYR A 67 14.35 19.36 -6.51
C TYR A 67 15.67 20.13 -6.48
N ARG A 68 16.74 19.60 -5.88
CA ARG A 68 18.07 20.25 -5.87
C ARG A 68 18.65 20.40 -7.27
N TYR A 69 18.47 19.39 -8.10
CA TYR A 69 18.84 19.48 -9.52
C TYR A 69 18.05 20.58 -10.25
N CYS A 70 16.74 20.67 -9.96
CA CYS A 70 15.90 21.73 -10.51
C CYS A 70 16.41 23.13 -10.12
N GLU A 71 16.81 23.36 -8.87
CA GLU A 71 17.42 24.64 -8.42
C GLU A 71 18.70 24.96 -9.17
N MET A 72 19.56 23.98 -9.41
CA MET A 72 20.77 24.17 -10.25
C MET A 72 20.41 24.61 -11.67
N GLN A 73 19.38 23.98 -12.25
CA GLN A 73 18.89 24.35 -13.57
C GLN A 73 18.34 25.78 -13.61
N VAL A 74 17.60 26.21 -12.60
CA VAL A 74 17.11 27.59 -12.48
C VAL A 74 18.28 28.56 -12.43
N ASN A 75 19.29 28.28 -11.61
CA ASN A 75 20.50 29.15 -11.54
C ASN A 75 21.22 29.24 -12.89
N THR A 76 21.37 28.13 -13.60
CA THR A 76 21.97 28.10 -14.93
C THR A 76 21.14 28.92 -15.93
N ARG A 77 19.79 28.75 -15.94
CA ARG A 77 18.89 29.53 -16.81
C ARG A 77 18.89 31.02 -16.47
N GLN A 78 19.03 31.39 -15.20
CA GLN A 78 19.18 32.81 -14.79
C GLN A 78 20.46 33.42 -15.37
N ARG A 79 21.60 32.73 -15.28
CA ARG A 79 22.87 33.17 -15.82
C ARG A 79 22.82 33.28 -17.35
N ASP A 80 22.24 32.30 -18.04
CA ASP A 80 22.05 32.31 -19.50
C ASP A 80 21.20 33.52 -19.92
N THR A 81 20.06 33.72 -19.22
CA THR A 81 19.18 34.88 -19.49
C THR A 81 19.91 36.20 -19.27
N ALA A 82 20.69 36.34 -18.19
CA ALA A 82 21.46 37.55 -17.94
C ALA A 82 22.53 37.78 -19.01
N SER A 83 23.23 36.74 -19.46
CA SER A 83 24.24 36.82 -20.54
C SER A 83 23.62 37.24 -21.87
N LYS A 84 22.46 36.68 -22.24
CA LYS A 84 21.74 37.06 -23.47
C LYS A 84 21.22 38.50 -23.42
N MET A 85 20.72 38.95 -22.27
CA MET A 85 20.30 40.33 -22.07
C MET A 85 21.47 41.30 -22.24
N GLU A 86 22.64 41.00 -21.69
CA GLU A 86 23.83 41.82 -21.86
C GLU A 86 24.33 41.82 -23.30
N SER A 87 24.29 40.66 -23.99
CA SER A 87 24.64 40.56 -25.40
C SER A 87 23.68 41.40 -26.28
N ALA A 88 22.39 41.41 -26.00
CA ALA A 88 21.43 42.25 -26.69
C ALA A 88 21.69 43.73 -26.43
N ARG A 89 21.96 44.14 -25.18
CA ARG A 89 22.30 45.50 -24.80
C ARG A 89 23.57 46.02 -25.54
N LEU A 90 24.62 45.22 -25.58
CA LEU A 90 25.85 45.56 -26.28
C LEU A 90 25.64 45.68 -27.79
N SER A 91 24.81 44.80 -28.36
CA SER A 91 24.46 44.83 -29.78
C SER A 91 23.60 46.03 -30.15
N GLU A 92 22.72 46.47 -29.27
CA GLU A 92 21.95 47.71 -29.42
C GLU A 92 22.87 48.93 -29.50
N ILE A 93 23.87 49.05 -28.62
CA ILE A 93 24.87 50.11 -28.64
C ILE A 93 25.66 50.08 -29.94
N ALA A 94 26.07 48.87 -30.40
CA ALA A 94 26.81 48.73 -31.65
C ALA A 94 25.97 49.14 -32.88
N SER A 95 24.69 48.89 -32.86
CA SER A 95 23.77 49.30 -33.93
C SER A 95 23.57 50.82 -33.97
N GLN A 96 23.41 51.44 -32.80
CA GLN A 96 23.34 52.92 -32.70
C GLN A 96 24.60 53.58 -33.23
N ALA A 97 25.76 52.90 -33.15
CA ALA A 97 26.99 53.30 -33.73
C ALA A 97 27.12 52.94 -35.22
N GLY A 98 26.10 52.36 -35.85
CA GLY A 98 26.12 51.96 -37.27
C GLY A 98 26.93 50.71 -37.60
N LEU A 99 27.35 49.95 -36.57
CA LEU A 99 28.22 48.76 -36.68
C LEU A 99 27.45 47.45 -36.86
N LYS A 100 26.11 47.41 -36.62
CA LYS A 100 25.24 46.22 -36.71
C LYS A 100 23.92 46.53 -37.40
N ALA A 101 23.38 45.56 -38.10
CA ALA A 101 22.07 45.67 -38.72
C ALA A 101 20.93 45.59 -37.67
N ALA A 102 19.82 46.29 -37.94
CA ALA A 102 18.63 46.25 -37.05
C ALA A 102 18.05 44.83 -36.94
N SER A 103 18.13 44.03 -38.02
CA SER A 103 17.66 42.62 -38.01
C SER A 103 18.36 41.76 -36.97
N ASP A 104 19.67 42.03 -36.72
CA ASP A 104 20.44 41.25 -35.75
C ASP A 104 19.98 41.51 -34.31
N ILE A 105 19.50 42.75 -34.05
CA ILE A 105 18.99 43.14 -32.75
C ILE A 105 17.67 42.43 -32.48
N GLU A 106 16.77 42.35 -33.46
CA GLU A 106 15.48 41.66 -33.31
C GLU A 106 15.69 40.16 -33.08
N LEU A 107 16.68 39.55 -33.71
CA LEU A 107 17.05 38.16 -33.47
C LEU A 107 17.56 37.95 -32.02
N LEU A 108 18.37 38.87 -31.50
CA LEU A 108 18.86 38.83 -30.12
C LEU A 108 17.73 39.06 -29.11
N ASN A 109 16.80 39.99 -29.38
CA ASN A 109 15.63 40.24 -28.56
C ASN A 109 14.73 39.02 -28.51
N ALA A 110 14.50 38.33 -29.63
CA ALA A 110 13.78 37.06 -29.67
C ALA A 110 14.47 35.99 -28.81
N SER A 111 15.81 35.88 -28.89
CA SER A 111 16.60 34.96 -28.07
C SER A 111 16.49 35.27 -26.56
N VAL A 112 16.45 36.55 -26.15
CA VAL A 112 16.24 36.98 -24.78
C VAL A 112 14.82 36.60 -24.32
N ALA A 113 13.79 36.81 -25.15
CA ALA A 113 12.43 36.46 -24.83
C ALA A 113 12.28 34.95 -24.61
N GLU A 114 12.90 34.13 -25.46
CA GLU A 114 12.93 32.67 -25.29
C GLU A 114 13.67 32.25 -24.01
N ALA A 115 14.83 32.82 -23.70
CA ALA A 115 15.56 32.52 -22.47
C ALA A 115 14.71 32.82 -21.21
N LYS A 116 13.98 33.94 -21.20
CA LYS A 116 13.05 34.29 -20.13
C LYS A 116 11.92 33.28 -20.01
N HIS A 117 11.35 32.86 -21.14
CA HIS A 117 10.32 31.84 -21.17
C HIS A 117 10.82 30.52 -20.55
N LEU A 118 11.97 30.01 -20.96
CA LEU A 118 12.60 28.81 -20.43
C LEU A 118 12.91 28.92 -18.93
N LEU A 119 13.33 30.10 -18.47
CA LEU A 119 13.55 30.35 -17.04
C LEU A 119 12.23 30.20 -16.23
N VAL A 120 11.14 30.84 -16.67
CA VAL A 120 9.85 30.76 -16.03
C VAL A 120 9.33 29.32 -16.03
N GLN A 121 9.50 28.60 -17.13
CA GLN A 121 9.13 27.19 -17.23
C GLN A 121 9.90 26.34 -16.23
N GLN A 122 11.22 26.54 -16.09
CA GLN A 122 12.05 25.81 -15.12
C GLN A 122 11.65 26.13 -13.69
N GLN A 123 11.38 27.39 -13.36
CA GLN A 123 10.86 27.76 -12.02
C GLN A 123 9.52 27.08 -11.71
N SER A 124 8.65 26.93 -12.71
CA SER A 124 7.38 26.20 -12.55
C SER A 124 7.61 24.73 -12.27
N GLN A 125 8.60 24.09 -12.89
CA GLN A 125 8.96 22.68 -12.60
C GLN A 125 9.45 22.51 -11.17
N CYS A 126 10.26 23.43 -10.64
CA CYS A 126 10.70 23.37 -9.24
C CYS A 126 9.54 23.52 -8.26
N LYS A 127 8.57 24.39 -8.55
CA LYS A 127 7.35 24.48 -7.73
C LYS A 127 6.54 23.18 -7.73
N LYS A 128 6.45 22.51 -8.89
CA LYS A 128 5.81 21.18 -8.98
C LYS A 128 6.55 20.12 -8.17
N ALA A 129 7.88 20.14 -8.16
CA ALA A 129 8.68 19.23 -7.33
C ALA A 129 8.42 19.44 -5.84
N ILE A 130 8.26 20.69 -5.37
CA ILE A 130 7.86 20.97 -3.98
C ILE A 130 6.49 20.37 -3.68
N GLN A 131 5.50 20.51 -4.56
CA GLN A 131 4.17 19.90 -4.37
C GLN A 131 4.24 18.36 -4.31
N GLY A 132 5.16 17.76 -5.08
CA GLY A 132 5.45 16.32 -4.97
C GLY A 132 5.96 15.93 -3.57
N LEU A 133 6.91 16.69 -3.02
CA LEU A 133 7.41 16.49 -1.66
C LEU A 133 6.31 16.70 -0.59
N VAL A 134 5.46 17.70 -0.75
CA VAL A 134 4.29 17.94 0.12
C VAL A 134 3.36 16.72 0.12
N ALA A 135 3.04 16.20 -1.06
CA ALA A 135 2.15 15.04 -1.20
C ALA A 135 2.74 13.77 -0.56
N MET A 136 4.04 13.51 -0.72
CA MET A 136 4.71 12.31 -0.17
C MET A 136 4.91 12.39 1.33
N THR A 137 5.22 13.60 1.86
CA THR A 137 5.53 13.76 3.29
C THR A 137 4.31 14.06 4.15
N GLY A 138 3.21 14.52 3.56
CA GLY A 138 2.04 15.01 4.30
C GLY A 138 2.29 16.30 5.09
N LEU A 139 3.45 16.96 4.90
CA LEU A 139 3.77 18.24 5.52
C LEU A 139 3.10 19.38 4.76
N THR A 140 2.91 20.53 5.42
CA THR A 140 2.46 21.75 4.75
C THR A 140 3.57 22.30 3.85
N GLU A 141 3.19 23.01 2.78
CA GLU A 141 4.15 23.63 1.85
C GLU A 141 5.14 24.56 2.59
N GLU A 142 4.66 25.30 3.58
CA GLU A 142 5.49 26.18 4.41
C GLU A 142 6.59 25.41 5.15
N LYS A 143 6.24 24.25 5.74
CA LYS A 143 7.21 23.39 6.44
C LYS A 143 8.22 22.78 5.47
N VAL A 144 7.77 22.32 4.29
CA VAL A 144 8.68 21.79 3.27
C VAL A 144 9.64 22.87 2.81
N ASN A 145 9.16 24.08 2.49
CA ASN A 145 10.00 25.21 2.10
C ASN A 145 10.99 25.58 3.20
N LEU A 146 10.58 25.59 4.47
CA LEU A 146 11.46 25.85 5.60
C LEU A 146 12.61 24.82 5.67
N LEU A 147 12.29 23.53 5.55
CA LEU A 147 13.30 22.46 5.56
C LEU A 147 14.28 22.56 4.38
N LEU A 148 13.79 22.92 3.20
CA LEU A 148 14.60 23.08 2.00
C LEU A 148 15.53 24.29 2.10
N THR A 149 15.17 25.33 2.84
CA THR A 149 15.94 26.57 3.01
C THR A 149 16.82 26.61 4.24
N GLN A 150 16.68 25.66 5.19
CA GLN A 150 17.46 25.60 6.43
C GLN A 150 18.99 25.47 6.23
N ASN A 151 19.42 24.95 5.08
CA ASN A 151 20.85 24.81 4.72
C ASN A 151 21.19 25.62 3.47
N PRO A 152 21.41 26.92 3.57
CA PRO A 152 21.71 27.78 2.42
C PRO A 152 23.02 27.42 1.71
N MET A 153 23.96 26.75 2.39
CA MET A 153 25.21 26.28 1.76
C MET A 153 24.99 25.17 0.72
N GLN A 154 23.80 24.54 0.71
CA GLN A 154 23.44 23.48 -0.24
C GLN A 154 22.55 24.00 -1.39
N ILE A 155 22.29 25.29 -1.47
CA ILE A 155 21.54 25.87 -2.58
C ILE A 155 22.35 25.68 -3.87
N ALA A 156 21.73 25.07 -4.87
CA ALA A 156 22.33 24.74 -6.17
C ALA A 156 23.53 23.77 -6.11
N GLN A 157 23.57 22.90 -5.11
CA GLN A 157 24.51 21.77 -5.05
C GLN A 157 23.72 20.46 -4.88
N LEU A 158 24.17 19.41 -5.57
CA LEU A 158 23.64 18.07 -5.36
C LEU A 158 24.21 17.50 -4.06
N PRO A 159 23.40 16.80 -3.27
CA PRO A 159 23.89 16.10 -2.09
C PRO A 159 24.86 15.00 -2.53
N THR A 160 26.05 14.98 -1.95
CA THR A 160 27.02 13.92 -2.15
C THR A 160 26.82 12.84 -1.10
N PRO A 161 26.55 11.59 -1.49
CA PRO A 161 26.47 10.51 -0.54
C PRO A 161 27.83 10.29 0.14
N PRO A 162 27.87 9.80 1.40
CA PRO A 162 29.12 9.39 2.02
C PRO A 162 29.77 8.27 1.17
N ALA A 163 31.07 8.33 1.02
CA ALA A 163 31.79 7.29 0.33
C ALA A 163 31.65 5.96 1.10
N PHE A 164 30.99 4.98 0.50
CA PHE A 164 30.94 3.63 1.00
C PHE A 164 31.38 2.67 -0.11
N ASN A 165 32.20 1.70 0.28
CA ASN A 165 32.66 0.66 -0.63
C ASN A 165 31.91 -0.63 -0.31
N ILE A 166 31.14 -1.14 -1.26
CA ILE A 166 30.40 -2.40 -1.13
C ILE A 166 30.87 -3.30 -2.27
N ASP A 167 31.76 -4.24 -1.95
CA ASP A 167 32.26 -5.19 -2.93
C ASP A 167 31.27 -6.34 -3.19
N ALA A 168 30.49 -6.72 -2.16
CA ALA A 168 29.43 -7.72 -2.25
C ALA A 168 28.40 -7.55 -1.12
N ILE A 169 27.15 -7.87 -1.40
CA ILE A 169 26.10 -7.91 -0.36
C ILE A 169 25.94 -9.37 0.09
N PRO A 170 26.19 -9.69 1.38
CA PRO A 170 25.97 -11.02 1.91
C PRO A 170 24.53 -11.48 1.75
N ALA A 171 24.29 -12.76 1.47
CA ALA A 171 22.96 -13.32 1.27
C ALA A 171 22.02 -13.12 2.48
N ASN A 172 22.56 -13.06 3.71
CA ASN A 172 21.78 -12.80 4.92
C ASN A 172 21.18 -11.39 4.97
N VAL A 173 21.75 -10.42 4.27
CA VAL A 173 21.17 -9.07 4.16
C VAL A 173 19.93 -9.08 3.27
N LEU A 174 19.93 -9.93 2.22
CA LEU A 174 18.75 -10.11 1.37
C LEU A 174 17.55 -10.66 2.17
N LEU A 175 17.79 -11.56 3.12
CA LEU A 175 16.75 -12.13 3.98
C LEU A 175 16.14 -11.10 4.95
N GLN A 176 16.82 -9.98 5.19
CA GLN A 176 16.29 -8.87 6.02
C GLN A 176 15.33 -7.95 5.25
N ARG A 177 15.17 -8.14 3.95
CA ARG A 177 14.26 -7.34 3.13
C ARG A 177 12.81 -7.58 3.54
N PRO A 178 12.04 -6.52 3.81
CA PRO A 178 10.66 -6.67 4.25
C PRO A 178 9.73 -7.33 3.20
N ASP A 179 9.99 -7.12 1.91
CA ASP A 179 9.22 -7.73 0.81
C ASP A 179 9.43 -9.24 0.73
N ILE A 180 10.63 -9.75 1.05
CA ILE A 180 10.92 -11.18 1.17
C ILE A 180 10.27 -11.76 2.42
N ALA A 181 10.39 -11.07 3.57
CA ALA A 181 9.74 -11.49 4.80
C ALA A 181 8.21 -11.56 4.66
N SER A 182 7.59 -10.59 3.98
CA SER A 182 6.16 -10.62 3.67
C SER A 182 5.78 -11.84 2.83
N ALA A 183 6.54 -12.15 1.78
CA ALA A 183 6.27 -13.30 0.93
C ALA A 183 6.48 -14.65 1.65
N GLU A 184 7.46 -14.75 2.56
CA GLU A 184 7.66 -15.92 3.42
C GLU A 184 6.45 -16.16 4.33
N ARG A 185 5.91 -15.10 4.94
CA ARG A 185 4.70 -15.19 5.76
C ARG A 185 3.45 -15.56 4.94
N ASP A 186 3.34 -15.10 3.67
CA ASP A 186 2.29 -15.52 2.75
C ASP A 186 2.34 -17.05 2.50
N VAL A 187 3.54 -17.65 2.39
CA VAL A 187 3.72 -19.12 2.26
C VAL A 187 3.26 -19.82 3.54
N ALA A 188 3.64 -19.31 4.72
CA ALA A 188 3.22 -19.86 5.99
C ALA A 188 1.68 -19.81 6.17
N GLU A 189 1.04 -18.70 5.80
CA GLU A 189 -0.42 -18.55 5.77
C GLU A 189 -1.06 -19.61 4.88
N ALA A 190 -0.58 -19.77 3.65
CA ALA A 190 -1.11 -20.73 2.69
C ALA A 190 -0.94 -22.17 3.18
N SER A 191 0.18 -22.51 3.82
CA SER A 191 0.42 -23.81 4.45
C SER A 191 -0.59 -24.10 5.57
N ALA A 192 -0.82 -23.13 6.45
CA ALA A 192 -1.80 -23.28 7.53
C ALA A 192 -3.23 -23.47 6.99
N LYS A 193 -3.58 -22.77 5.89
CA LYS A 193 -4.89 -22.93 5.21
C LYS A 193 -5.14 -24.34 4.68
N ILE A 194 -4.10 -25.06 4.23
CA ILE A 194 -4.25 -26.48 3.87
C ILE A 194 -4.77 -27.26 5.10
N GLY A 195 -4.18 -27.01 6.27
CA GLY A 195 -4.63 -27.66 7.52
C GLY A 195 -6.08 -27.31 7.87
N VAL A 196 -6.50 -26.06 7.67
CA VAL A 196 -7.91 -25.63 7.88
C VAL A 196 -8.85 -26.43 6.96
N GLU A 197 -8.53 -26.55 5.67
CA GLU A 197 -9.38 -27.28 4.73
C GLU A 197 -9.38 -28.80 5.01
N GLN A 198 -8.26 -29.35 5.46
CA GLN A 198 -8.19 -30.74 5.90
C GLN A 198 -9.06 -30.98 7.14
N ALA A 199 -9.02 -30.10 8.13
CA ALA A 199 -9.83 -30.21 9.35
C ALA A 199 -11.33 -30.21 9.05
N LYS A 200 -11.80 -29.49 8.04
CA LYS A 200 -13.22 -29.48 7.61
C LYS A 200 -13.74 -30.84 7.12
N ARG A 201 -12.86 -31.80 6.84
CA ARG A 201 -13.23 -33.16 6.43
C ARG A 201 -13.61 -34.06 7.63
N PHE A 202 -13.30 -33.64 8.84
CA PHE A 202 -13.55 -34.37 10.07
C PHE A 202 -14.81 -33.86 10.77
N PRO A 203 -15.34 -34.64 11.73
CA PRO A 203 -16.49 -34.23 12.54
C PRO A 203 -16.19 -32.96 13.32
N LYS A 204 -17.15 -32.04 13.39
CA LYS A 204 -17.08 -30.85 14.23
C LYS A 204 -17.95 -31.07 15.48
N LEU A 205 -17.36 -30.83 16.64
CA LEU A 205 -18.06 -30.86 17.93
C LEU A 205 -18.18 -29.44 18.46
N SER A 206 -19.39 -28.95 18.63
CA SER A 206 -19.66 -27.65 19.23
C SER A 206 -20.58 -27.79 20.44
N LEU A 207 -20.37 -26.92 21.42
CA LEU A 207 -21.24 -26.75 22.57
C LEU A 207 -21.97 -25.43 22.39
N SER A 208 -23.29 -25.47 22.32
CA SER A 208 -24.10 -24.28 22.17
C SER A 208 -25.14 -24.14 23.28
N GLY A 209 -25.42 -22.90 23.64
CA GLY A 209 -26.43 -22.56 24.60
C GLY A 209 -27.10 -21.24 24.27
N ASN A 210 -28.38 -21.14 24.51
CA ASN A 210 -29.13 -19.90 24.44
C ASN A 210 -30.04 -19.71 25.64
N ILE A 211 -30.32 -18.47 25.95
CA ILE A 211 -31.36 -18.05 26.86
C ILE A 211 -32.10 -16.88 26.24
N THR A 212 -33.39 -17.08 25.96
CA THR A 212 -34.18 -16.10 25.20
C THR A 212 -35.50 -15.83 25.91
N PRO A 213 -35.59 -14.86 26.82
CA PRO A 213 -36.84 -14.30 27.24
C PRO A 213 -37.56 -13.67 26.05
N THR A 214 -38.83 -14.00 25.88
CA THR A 214 -39.67 -13.54 24.78
C THR A 214 -40.94 -12.94 25.35
N LEU A 215 -41.15 -11.66 25.08
CA LEU A 215 -42.44 -11.02 25.38
C LEU A 215 -43.43 -11.39 24.29
N GLN A 216 -44.57 -12.03 24.69
CA GLN A 216 -45.54 -12.54 23.72
C GLN A 216 -46.91 -11.93 23.98
N ASN A 217 -47.62 -11.68 22.89
CA ASN A 217 -49.01 -11.24 22.88
C ASN A 217 -49.77 -12.07 21.84
N ILE A 218 -50.89 -12.66 22.26
CA ILE A 218 -51.73 -13.50 21.41
C ILE A 218 -53.10 -12.80 21.26
N ASN A 219 -53.52 -12.51 20.05
CA ASN A 219 -54.78 -11.89 19.69
C ASN A 219 -55.14 -10.62 20.50
N GLY A 220 -54.11 -9.81 20.84
CA GLY A 220 -54.32 -8.56 21.60
C GLY A 220 -54.54 -8.76 23.11
N ALA A 221 -54.35 -9.96 23.66
CA ALA A 221 -54.36 -10.22 25.09
C ALA A 221 -53.18 -9.54 25.83
N ALA A 222 -53.14 -9.61 27.13
CA ALA A 222 -52.02 -9.05 27.90
C ALA A 222 -50.70 -9.71 27.53
N PHE A 223 -49.63 -8.92 27.50
CA PHE A 223 -48.29 -9.45 27.26
C PHE A 223 -47.86 -10.37 28.41
N PHE A 224 -47.28 -11.50 28.07
CA PHE A 224 -46.66 -12.40 29.04
C PHE A 224 -45.22 -12.72 28.63
N LEU A 225 -44.36 -12.96 29.60
CA LEU A 225 -42.99 -13.32 29.39
C LEU A 225 -42.85 -14.85 29.31
N ALA A 226 -42.45 -15.36 28.16
CA ALA A 226 -42.02 -16.73 27.98
C ALA A 226 -40.50 -16.79 27.98
N GLN A 227 -39.90 -17.68 28.73
CA GLN A 227 -38.47 -17.88 28.75
C GLN A 227 -38.13 -19.24 28.16
N THR A 228 -37.31 -19.22 27.10
CA THR A 228 -36.77 -20.44 26.52
C THR A 228 -35.27 -20.49 26.75
N TRP A 229 -34.77 -21.65 27.02
CA TRP A 229 -33.35 -21.92 27.09
C TRP A 229 -33.03 -23.25 26.46
N SER A 230 -31.84 -23.37 25.88
CA SER A 230 -31.30 -24.64 25.43
C SER A 230 -29.78 -24.65 25.69
N PHE A 231 -29.30 -25.85 25.98
CA PHE A 231 -27.86 -26.10 26.14
C PHE A 231 -27.57 -27.55 25.74
N GLY A 232 -26.52 -27.73 24.91
CA GLY A 232 -26.14 -29.08 24.52
C GLY A 232 -25.00 -29.13 23.51
N PRO A 233 -24.36 -30.30 23.41
CA PRO A 233 -23.37 -30.57 22.37
C PRO A 233 -24.07 -30.81 21.03
N THR A 234 -23.45 -30.36 19.96
CA THR A 234 -23.85 -30.63 18.57
C THR A 234 -22.68 -31.24 17.84
N LEU A 235 -22.84 -32.42 17.28
CA LEU A 235 -21.88 -33.11 16.43
C LEU A 235 -22.33 -32.96 14.97
N SER A 236 -21.51 -32.38 14.14
CA SER A 236 -21.73 -32.24 12.69
C SER A 236 -20.70 -33.06 11.93
N LEU A 237 -21.15 -34.05 11.18
CA LEU A 237 -20.30 -34.89 10.34
C LEU A 237 -20.79 -34.85 8.89
N PRO A 238 -19.96 -34.39 7.93
CA PRO A 238 -20.32 -34.47 6.55
C PRO A 238 -20.11 -35.88 6.00
N LEU A 239 -21.21 -36.57 5.71
CA LEU A 239 -21.15 -37.93 5.18
C LEU A 239 -20.95 -37.99 3.66
N PHE A 240 -21.56 -37.06 2.95
CA PHE A 240 -21.44 -36.97 1.49
C PHE A 240 -21.58 -35.53 1.04
N ASP A 241 -20.61 -35.06 0.24
CA ASP A 241 -20.57 -33.67 -0.27
C ASP A 241 -20.20 -33.59 -1.76
N GLY A 242 -20.28 -34.71 -2.47
CA GLY A 242 -19.94 -34.78 -3.89
C GLY A 242 -18.47 -34.47 -4.20
N GLY A 243 -17.58 -34.60 -3.23
CA GLY A 243 -16.15 -34.34 -3.40
C GLY A 243 -15.73 -32.88 -3.14
N LYS A 244 -16.66 -32.01 -2.71
CA LYS A 244 -16.41 -30.58 -2.48
C LYS A 244 -15.20 -30.35 -1.58
N ARG A 245 -15.15 -30.98 -0.40
CA ARG A 245 -14.05 -30.78 0.55
C ARG A 245 -12.70 -31.32 0.08
N ALA A 246 -12.72 -32.38 -0.75
CA ALA A 246 -11.49 -32.86 -1.38
C ALA A 246 -10.95 -31.80 -2.37
N ALA A 247 -11.84 -31.22 -3.16
CA ALA A 247 -11.49 -30.13 -4.09
C ALA A 247 -11.03 -28.86 -3.35
N ASP A 248 -11.64 -28.52 -2.21
CA ASP A 248 -11.23 -27.37 -1.38
C ASP A 248 -9.80 -27.56 -0.84
N VAL A 249 -9.43 -28.79 -0.40
CA VAL A 249 -8.04 -29.11 0.01
C VAL A 249 -7.07 -28.98 -1.16
N GLU A 250 -7.45 -29.48 -2.35
CA GLU A 250 -6.61 -29.39 -3.53
C GLU A 250 -6.43 -27.93 -3.97
N SER A 251 -7.49 -27.13 -3.91
CA SER A 251 -7.42 -25.68 -4.14
C SER A 251 -6.44 -25.00 -3.17
N ALA A 252 -6.49 -25.36 -1.90
CA ALA A 252 -5.55 -24.83 -0.90
C ALA A 252 -4.09 -25.22 -1.18
N ARG A 253 -3.84 -26.42 -1.69
CA ARG A 253 -2.49 -26.86 -2.12
C ARG A 253 -1.98 -26.04 -3.29
N VAL A 254 -2.81 -25.84 -4.32
CA VAL A 254 -2.44 -24.99 -5.47
C VAL A 254 -2.14 -23.55 -5.01
N GLN A 255 -2.90 -23.02 -4.04
CA GLN A 255 -2.61 -21.70 -3.45
C GLN A 255 -1.27 -21.68 -2.72
N TYR A 256 -0.90 -22.75 -2.01
CA TYR A 256 0.41 -22.89 -1.39
C TYR A 256 1.53 -22.91 -2.43
N GLU A 257 1.42 -23.69 -3.50
CA GLU A 257 2.40 -23.73 -4.60
C GLU A 257 2.53 -22.36 -5.26
N ALA A 258 1.43 -21.64 -5.45
CA ALA A 258 1.45 -20.30 -6.00
C ALA A 258 2.18 -19.31 -5.07
N ALA A 259 1.98 -19.41 -3.75
CA ALA A 259 2.67 -18.59 -2.76
C ALA A 259 4.19 -18.91 -2.73
N GLU A 260 4.56 -20.19 -2.80
CA GLU A 260 5.97 -20.62 -2.87
C GLU A 260 6.67 -20.08 -4.14
N ASN A 261 6.02 -20.21 -5.30
CA ASN A 261 6.53 -19.66 -6.55
C ASN A 261 6.69 -18.12 -6.48
N LYS A 262 5.75 -17.43 -5.86
CA LYS A 262 5.82 -15.98 -5.62
C LYS A 262 7.01 -15.61 -4.73
N PHE A 263 7.24 -16.37 -3.65
CA PHE A 263 8.39 -16.18 -2.77
C PHE A 263 9.71 -16.35 -3.52
N GLN A 264 9.86 -17.44 -4.28
CA GLN A 264 11.07 -17.69 -5.10
C GLN A 264 11.28 -16.59 -6.15
N TYR A 265 10.20 -16.08 -6.75
CA TYR A 265 10.28 -14.96 -7.69
C TYR A 265 10.78 -13.68 -6.99
N LYS A 266 10.26 -13.38 -5.80
CA LYS A 266 10.69 -12.22 -4.99
C LYS A 266 12.17 -12.29 -4.63
N VAL A 267 12.66 -13.46 -4.21
CA VAL A 267 14.10 -13.68 -3.92
C VAL A 267 14.96 -13.41 -5.16
N ARG A 268 14.59 -13.99 -6.31
CA ARG A 268 15.33 -13.76 -7.57
C ARG A 268 15.31 -12.29 -8.00
N THR A 269 14.18 -11.61 -7.82
CA THR A 269 14.07 -10.18 -8.12
C THR A 269 14.94 -9.35 -7.20
N ALA A 270 14.98 -9.65 -5.92
CA ALA A 270 15.83 -8.97 -4.96
C ALA A 270 17.32 -9.11 -5.29
N VAL A 271 17.77 -10.31 -5.68
CA VAL A 271 19.16 -10.53 -6.14
C VAL A 271 19.46 -9.68 -7.38
N LYS A 272 18.57 -9.71 -8.38
CA LYS A 272 18.71 -8.89 -9.59
C LYS A 272 18.83 -7.39 -9.27
N GLU A 273 17.95 -6.86 -8.41
CA GLU A 273 17.97 -5.44 -8.02
C GLU A 273 19.29 -5.03 -7.36
N VAL A 274 19.83 -5.90 -6.52
CA VAL A 274 21.12 -5.68 -5.85
C VAL A 274 22.25 -5.65 -6.87
N GLU A 275 22.34 -6.63 -7.77
CA GLU A 275 23.36 -6.68 -8.81
C GLU A 275 23.27 -5.46 -9.75
N GLU A 276 22.06 -5.07 -10.16
CA GLU A 276 21.87 -3.87 -10.97
C GLU A 276 22.27 -2.58 -10.22
N ALA A 277 22.04 -2.51 -8.91
CA ALA A 277 22.47 -1.38 -8.10
C ALA A 277 24.00 -1.29 -7.99
N LEU A 278 24.68 -2.44 -7.78
CA LEU A 278 26.15 -2.53 -7.76
C LEU A 278 26.77 -2.14 -9.09
N ILE A 279 26.19 -2.63 -10.21
CA ILE A 279 26.66 -2.25 -11.55
C ILE A 279 26.52 -0.74 -11.75
N ARG A 280 25.39 -0.13 -11.37
CA ARG A 280 25.19 1.31 -11.47
C ARG A 280 26.15 2.09 -10.59
N LEU A 281 26.42 1.64 -9.37
CA LEU A 281 27.37 2.29 -8.46
C LEU A 281 28.78 2.29 -9.04
N ASN A 282 29.21 1.17 -9.64
CA ASN A 282 30.55 1.04 -10.22
C ASN A 282 30.70 1.76 -11.57
N SER A 283 29.61 2.18 -12.21
CA SER A 283 29.62 2.88 -13.50
C SER A 283 29.68 4.41 -13.39
N VAL A 284 29.57 4.96 -12.18
CA VAL A 284 29.63 6.39 -11.87
C VAL A 284 30.98 6.74 -11.28
#